data_b7346cd30cb93964dbef5739caab4583
#
_entry.id   b7346cd30cb93964dbef5739caab4583
#
_cell.length_a   1.000
_cell.length_b   1.000
_cell.length_c   1.000
_cell.angle_alpha   90.00
_cell.angle_beta   90.00
_cell.angle_gamma   90.00
#
_symmetry.space_group_name_H-M   'P 1'
#
loop_
_entity.id
_entity.type
_entity.pdbx_description
1 polymer ?
#
loop_
_entity_poly.entity_id
_entity_poly.type
_entity_poly.pdbx_seq_one_letter_code
_entity_poly.pdbx_strand_id
1 'polypeptide(L)'
;LSTEILAEINREVIRTIYKTAETGAQVNVASQGTFNLDVDSNGRWSVEKFKGLLFQIERDANAIAQRTRRGKGNIILCSADVASALTMAGVLDYTPALNANLNVDDTGNTFAGVLQGKYRVYIDPYAANLDVSGNTQTNGGNQYYVVGYKGTSPYDAGLFYCPYVPLQMVRAVGENSFQPKIGFKTRYGMVENPFSQGTTQGLGTLTENANRYYRRVAVKNLM
;
A
#
# COMPACT_ATOMS: atom_id res chain seq x y z
N LEU A 1 -21.98 -1.58 10.64
CA LEU A 1 -21.00 -2.23 11.52
C LEU A 1 -20.17 -3.28 10.78
N SER A 2 -20.75 -4.18 9.98
CA SER A 2 -19.99 -5.18 9.20
C SER A 2 -19.03 -4.52 8.18
N THR A 3 -19.47 -3.49 7.49
CA THR A 3 -18.66 -2.69 6.55
C THR A 3 -17.48 -2.01 7.25
N GLU A 4 -17.70 -1.46 8.42
CA GLU A 4 -16.64 -0.83 9.24
C GLU A 4 -15.58 -1.85 9.70
N ILE A 5 -16.02 -3.06 10.06
CA ILE A 5 -15.08 -4.11 10.46
C ILE A 5 -14.23 -4.56 9.26
N LEU A 6 -14.83 -4.69 8.07
CA LEU A 6 -14.10 -5.02 6.84
C LEU A 6 -13.13 -3.90 6.46
N ALA A 7 -13.53 -2.65 6.58
CA ALA A 7 -12.66 -1.51 6.35
C ALA A 7 -11.45 -1.49 7.31
N GLU A 8 -11.67 -1.81 8.59
CA GLU A 8 -10.58 -1.90 9.57
C GLU A 8 -9.63 -3.06 9.29
N ILE A 9 -10.14 -4.21 8.83
CA ILE A 9 -9.29 -5.34 8.40
C ILE A 9 -8.43 -4.92 7.20
N ASN A 10 -9.01 -4.27 6.20
CA ASN A 10 -8.26 -3.77 5.05
C ASN A 10 -7.19 -2.76 5.46
N ARG A 11 -7.53 -1.84 6.36
CA ARG A 11 -6.59 -0.88 6.93
C ARG A 11 -5.43 -1.58 7.63
N GLU A 12 -5.70 -2.61 8.42
CA GLU A 12 -4.66 -3.38 9.09
C GLU A 12 -3.73 -4.09 8.08
N VAL A 13 -4.28 -4.67 7.01
CA VAL A 13 -3.49 -5.29 5.93
C VAL A 13 -2.58 -4.24 5.24
N ILE A 14 -3.13 -3.09 4.88
CA ILE A 14 -2.36 -1.98 4.27
C ILE A 14 -1.24 -1.52 5.20
N ARG A 15 -1.55 -1.31 6.47
CA ARG A 15 -0.58 -0.90 7.49
C ARG A 15 0.52 -1.94 7.69
N THR A 16 0.17 -3.23 7.64
CA THR A 16 1.13 -4.32 7.73
C THR A 16 2.07 -4.32 6.53
N ILE A 17 1.54 -4.17 5.30
CA ILE A 17 2.35 -4.05 4.08
C ILE A 17 3.31 -2.86 4.20
N TYR A 18 2.83 -1.72 4.64
CA TYR A 18 3.65 -0.53 4.81
C TYR A 18 4.78 -0.72 5.82
N LYS A 19 4.51 -1.36 6.96
CA LYS A 19 5.51 -1.61 8.01
C LYS A 19 6.55 -2.62 7.60
N THR A 20 6.14 -3.71 6.95
CA THR A 20 7.04 -4.79 6.55
C THR A 20 7.83 -4.47 5.29
N ALA A 21 7.35 -3.57 4.43
CA ALA A 21 8.00 -3.19 3.18
C ALA A 21 9.43 -2.71 3.39
N GLU A 22 10.35 -3.23 2.59
CA GLU A 22 11.75 -2.77 2.57
C GLU A 22 11.83 -1.31 2.12
N THR A 23 12.79 -0.57 2.65
CA THR A 23 13.03 0.81 2.26
C THR A 23 13.49 0.89 0.80
N GLY A 24 12.72 1.60 -0.03
CA GLY A 24 13.05 1.89 -1.43
C GLY A 24 13.93 3.14 -1.59
N ALA A 25 14.05 3.64 -2.81
CA ALA A 25 14.80 4.87 -3.14
C ALA A 25 16.18 4.92 -2.48
N GLN A 26 17.04 3.92 -2.73
CA GLN A 26 18.35 3.80 -2.07
C GLN A 26 19.49 4.39 -2.89
N VAL A 27 19.29 4.60 -4.19
CA VAL A 27 20.36 5.01 -5.12
C VAL A 27 19.95 6.28 -5.84
N ASN A 28 20.88 7.22 -5.97
CA ASN A 28 20.71 8.53 -6.63
C ASN A 28 19.56 9.36 -6.04
N VAL A 29 19.44 9.36 -4.73
CA VAL A 29 18.52 10.20 -3.97
C VAL A 29 19.32 10.91 -2.86
N ALA A 30 18.90 12.11 -2.51
CA ALA A 30 19.57 12.89 -1.46
C ALA A 30 19.40 12.23 -0.08
N SER A 31 18.29 11.57 0.16
CA SER A 31 17.99 10.89 1.42
C SER A 31 17.42 9.50 1.14
N GLN A 32 18.06 8.46 1.64
CA GLN A 32 17.58 7.10 1.46
C GLN A 32 16.17 6.91 2.02
N GLY A 33 15.31 6.22 1.26
CA GLY A 33 13.92 6.00 1.65
C GLY A 33 12.98 7.15 1.38
N THR A 34 13.49 8.30 0.91
CA THR A 34 12.68 9.48 0.60
C THR A 34 13.00 9.99 -0.80
N PHE A 35 11.98 10.22 -1.59
CA PHE A 35 12.10 10.89 -2.87
C PHE A 35 11.62 12.32 -2.74
N ASN A 36 12.53 13.26 -2.94
CA ASN A 36 12.24 14.69 -2.91
C ASN A 36 12.11 15.22 -4.33
N LEU A 37 10.93 15.70 -4.71
CA LEU A 37 10.68 16.19 -6.06
C LEU A 37 11.53 17.41 -6.43
N ASP A 38 11.96 18.20 -5.47
CA ASP A 38 12.78 19.39 -5.76
C ASP A 38 14.24 19.08 -5.98
N VAL A 39 14.76 18.05 -5.30
CA VAL A 39 16.20 17.73 -5.30
C VAL A 39 16.51 16.53 -6.19
N ASP A 40 15.67 15.50 -6.14
CA ASP A 40 15.92 14.21 -6.81
C ASP A 40 15.35 14.16 -8.24
N SER A 41 14.52 15.15 -8.59
CA SER A 41 13.94 15.27 -9.93
C SER A 41 14.57 16.41 -10.69
N ASN A 42 15.08 16.13 -11.90
CA ASN A 42 15.75 17.11 -12.76
C ASN A 42 14.78 18.01 -13.56
N GLY A 43 13.48 17.96 -13.29
CA GLY A 43 12.48 18.72 -14.02
C GLY A 43 12.41 20.19 -13.58
N ARG A 44 12.18 21.09 -14.53
CA ARG A 44 11.85 22.50 -14.26
C ARG A 44 10.37 22.68 -13.92
N TRP A 45 9.51 21.96 -14.61
CA TRP A 45 8.06 22.04 -14.50
C TRP A 45 7.55 20.92 -13.58
N SER A 46 6.49 21.17 -12.87
CA SER A 46 5.88 20.19 -11.96
C SER A 46 5.56 18.85 -12.65
N VAL A 47 5.06 18.90 -13.88
CA VAL A 47 4.77 17.70 -14.68
C VAL A 47 6.03 16.89 -14.98
N GLU A 48 7.16 17.54 -15.24
CA GLU A 48 8.44 16.84 -15.46
C GLU A 48 8.94 16.20 -14.17
N LYS A 49 8.78 16.88 -13.04
CA LYS A 49 9.10 16.34 -11.72
C LYS A 49 8.27 15.08 -11.42
N PHE A 50 6.99 15.08 -11.77
CA PHE A 50 6.13 13.89 -11.61
C PHE A 50 6.54 12.73 -12.54
N LYS A 51 7.05 13.02 -13.72
CA LYS A 51 7.67 11.99 -14.57
C LYS A 51 8.95 11.41 -13.95
N GLY A 52 9.71 12.23 -13.24
CA GLY A 52 10.84 11.76 -12.43
C GLY A 52 10.42 10.78 -11.33
N LEU A 53 9.31 11.05 -10.66
CA LEU A 53 8.71 10.13 -9.69
C LEU A 53 8.33 8.79 -10.32
N LEU A 54 7.76 8.81 -11.52
CA LEU A 54 7.44 7.59 -12.26
C LEU A 54 8.69 6.74 -12.55
N PHE A 55 9.78 7.37 -12.94
CA PHE A 55 11.05 6.68 -13.17
C PHE A 55 11.57 6.02 -11.88
N GLN A 56 11.42 6.69 -10.73
CA GLN A 56 11.82 6.09 -9.46
C GLN A 56 10.95 4.89 -9.08
N ILE A 57 9.64 4.96 -9.32
CA ILE A 57 8.73 3.82 -9.13
C ILE A 57 9.18 2.62 -9.98
N GLU A 58 9.53 2.88 -11.23
CA GLU A 58 10.02 1.83 -12.15
C GLU A 58 11.33 1.21 -11.67
N ARG A 59 12.25 2.03 -11.13
CA ARG A 59 13.50 1.54 -10.52
C ARG A 59 13.24 0.64 -9.32
N ASP A 60 12.33 1.02 -8.44
CA ASP A 60 11.98 0.22 -7.27
C ASP A 60 11.32 -1.10 -7.68
N ALA A 61 10.45 -1.07 -8.71
CA ALA A 61 9.88 -2.28 -9.28
C ALA A 61 10.94 -3.22 -9.88
N ASN A 62 11.93 -2.68 -10.59
CA ASN A 62 13.05 -3.46 -11.11
C ASN A 62 13.93 -4.03 -9.99
N ALA A 63 14.15 -3.27 -8.92
CA ALA A 63 14.91 -3.74 -7.77
C ALA A 63 14.22 -4.93 -7.07
N ILE A 64 12.88 -4.94 -7.01
CA ILE A 64 12.13 -6.12 -6.54
C ILE A 64 12.42 -7.32 -7.41
N ALA A 65 12.39 -7.17 -8.75
CA ALA A 65 12.68 -8.25 -9.69
C ALA A 65 14.11 -8.81 -9.48
N GLN A 66 15.09 -7.94 -9.31
CA GLN A 66 16.48 -8.34 -9.11
C GLN A 66 16.70 -9.09 -7.79
N ARG A 67 16.01 -8.66 -6.73
CA ARG A 67 16.16 -9.27 -5.41
C ARG A 67 15.37 -10.54 -5.22
N THR A 68 14.14 -10.57 -5.69
CA THR A 68 13.27 -11.76 -5.58
C THR A 68 13.53 -12.79 -6.66
N ARG A 69 14.04 -12.39 -7.83
CA ARG A 69 14.22 -13.23 -9.02
C ARG A 69 12.95 -13.95 -9.47
N ARG A 70 11.79 -13.41 -9.09
CA ARG A 70 10.49 -13.98 -9.45
C ARG A 70 9.72 -13.12 -10.44
N GLY A 71 9.75 -11.81 -10.27
CA GLY A 71 9.06 -10.91 -11.19
C GLY A 71 9.17 -9.46 -10.74
N LYS A 72 8.85 -8.59 -11.67
CA LYS A 72 8.84 -7.15 -11.45
C LYS A 72 7.61 -6.76 -10.63
N GLY A 73 7.75 -5.72 -9.81
CA GLY A 73 6.61 -5.13 -9.10
C GLY A 73 5.45 -4.83 -10.06
N ASN A 74 4.23 -5.14 -9.67
CA ASN A 74 3.03 -5.00 -10.48
C ASN A 74 1.87 -4.33 -9.75
N ILE A 75 2.04 -4.03 -8.48
CA ILE A 75 1.06 -3.36 -7.63
C ILE A 75 1.70 -2.12 -7.05
N ILE A 76 0.97 -1.02 -7.02
CA ILE A 76 1.35 0.21 -6.35
C ILE A 76 0.25 0.57 -5.37
N LEU A 77 0.63 0.79 -4.13
CA LEU A 77 -0.20 1.38 -3.09
C LEU A 77 0.34 2.77 -2.81
N CYS A 78 -0.47 3.80 -2.91
CA CYS A 78 -0.02 5.18 -2.73
C CYS A 78 -1.05 6.03 -1.98
N SER A 79 -0.60 7.18 -1.49
CA SER A 79 -1.49 8.20 -0.96
C SER A 79 -2.28 8.89 -2.08
N ALA A 80 -3.38 9.54 -1.74
CA ALA A 80 -4.25 10.20 -2.70
C ALA A 80 -3.53 11.28 -3.53
N ASP A 81 -2.66 12.06 -2.89
CA ASP A 81 -1.93 13.14 -3.55
C ASP A 81 -0.89 12.59 -4.55
N VAL A 82 -0.22 11.49 -4.22
CA VAL A 82 0.68 10.81 -5.16
C VAL A 82 -0.09 10.27 -6.36
N ALA A 83 -1.28 9.70 -6.17
CA ALA A 83 -2.12 9.26 -7.27
C ALA A 83 -2.54 10.44 -8.17
N SER A 84 -2.90 11.56 -7.58
CA SER A 84 -3.23 12.79 -8.32
C SER A 84 -2.04 13.32 -9.12
N ALA A 85 -0.84 13.30 -8.55
CA ALA A 85 0.39 13.68 -9.25
C ALA A 85 0.68 12.76 -10.46
N LEU A 86 0.49 11.45 -10.32
CA LEU A 86 0.64 10.50 -11.41
C LEU A 86 -0.39 10.70 -12.52
N THR A 87 -1.60 11.13 -12.16
CA THR A 87 -2.64 11.50 -13.14
C THR A 87 -2.26 12.76 -13.90
N MET A 88 -1.80 13.79 -13.21
CA MET A 88 -1.34 15.04 -13.84
C MET A 88 -0.14 14.81 -14.77
N ALA A 89 0.68 13.81 -14.50
CA ALA A 89 1.73 13.38 -15.41
C ALA A 89 1.21 12.72 -16.70
N GLY A 90 -0.09 12.45 -16.79
CA GLY A 90 -0.74 11.84 -17.95
C GLY A 90 -0.42 10.36 -18.14
N VAL A 91 -0.05 9.66 -17.08
CA VAL A 91 0.42 8.26 -17.14
C VAL A 91 -0.48 7.28 -16.42
N LEU A 92 -1.39 7.76 -15.58
CA LEU A 92 -2.36 6.93 -14.88
C LEU A 92 -3.69 6.93 -15.64
N ASP A 93 -4.05 5.78 -16.17
CA ASP A 93 -5.36 5.55 -16.77
C ASP A 93 -6.38 5.19 -15.68
N TYR A 94 -7.26 6.13 -15.37
CA TYR A 94 -8.35 5.88 -14.43
C TYR A 94 -9.36 4.91 -15.02
N THR A 95 -9.86 4.02 -14.17
CA THR A 95 -10.98 3.17 -14.54
C THR A 95 -12.24 4.03 -14.70
N PRO A 96 -13.02 3.92 -15.80
CA PRO A 96 -14.21 4.76 -16.05
C PRO A 96 -15.25 4.75 -14.94
N ALA A 97 -15.32 3.68 -14.16
CA ALA A 97 -16.23 3.57 -13.02
C ALA A 97 -15.87 4.50 -11.83
N LEU A 98 -14.66 5.02 -11.79
CA LEU A 98 -14.15 5.91 -10.74
C LEU A 98 -14.18 7.40 -11.15
N ASN A 99 -14.64 7.71 -12.36
CA ASN A 99 -14.55 9.04 -12.98
C ASN A 99 -15.37 10.14 -12.29
N ALA A 100 -16.27 9.83 -11.40
CA ALA A 100 -17.14 10.87 -10.82
C ALA A 100 -16.77 11.23 -9.38
N ASN A 101 -16.21 10.31 -8.63
CA ASN A 101 -15.82 10.52 -7.23
C ASN A 101 -14.73 9.49 -6.87
N LEU A 102 -13.78 9.86 -6.05
CA LEU A 102 -12.95 8.92 -5.30
C LEU A 102 -13.86 8.11 -4.36
N ASN A 103 -14.72 7.29 -4.94
CA ASN A 103 -15.59 6.42 -4.16
C ASN A 103 -14.71 5.34 -3.53
N VAL A 104 -14.44 5.52 -2.26
CA VAL A 104 -13.94 4.45 -1.42
C VAL A 104 -15.03 3.40 -1.38
N ASP A 105 -14.74 2.21 -1.85
CA ASP A 105 -15.63 1.07 -1.72
C ASP A 105 -16.03 0.91 -0.25
N ASP A 106 -17.22 0.38 0.04
CA ASP A 106 -17.72 0.15 1.40
C ASP A 106 -16.72 -0.66 2.27
N THR A 107 -15.82 -1.37 1.62
CA THR A 107 -14.72 -2.12 2.25
C THR A 107 -13.45 -1.30 2.50
N GLY A 108 -13.45 -0.01 2.20
CA GLY A 108 -12.27 0.87 2.35
C GLY A 108 -11.16 0.63 1.33
N ASN A 109 -11.42 -0.13 0.27
CA ASN A 109 -10.48 -0.39 -0.81
C ASN A 109 -10.76 0.54 -1.98
N THR A 110 -9.73 1.27 -2.43
CA THR A 110 -9.85 2.20 -3.54
C THR A 110 -8.91 1.82 -4.67
N PHE A 111 -9.45 1.16 -5.69
CA PHE A 111 -8.71 0.91 -6.93
C PHE A 111 -8.77 2.15 -7.82
N ALA A 112 -7.62 2.79 -8.06
CA ALA A 112 -7.57 4.02 -8.86
C ALA A 112 -7.50 3.76 -10.36
N GLY A 113 -6.77 2.74 -10.78
CA GLY A 113 -6.57 2.46 -12.20
C GLY A 113 -5.29 1.71 -12.48
N VAL A 114 -4.86 1.78 -13.73
CA VAL A 114 -3.65 1.10 -14.18
C VAL A 114 -2.64 2.13 -14.67
N LEU A 115 -1.43 2.09 -14.14
CA LEU A 115 -0.32 2.93 -14.54
C LEU A 115 0.44 2.26 -15.69
N GLN A 116 0.53 2.95 -16.83
CA GLN A 116 1.20 2.47 -18.05
C GLN A 116 0.78 1.07 -18.53
N GLY A 117 -0.43 0.64 -18.23
CA GLY A 117 -0.91 -0.70 -18.57
C GLY A 117 -0.22 -1.86 -17.80
N LYS A 118 0.67 -1.57 -16.84
CA LYS A 118 1.47 -2.56 -16.13
C LYS A 118 1.18 -2.64 -14.64
N TYR A 119 0.98 -1.51 -13.99
CA TYR A 119 0.84 -1.43 -12.53
C TYR A 119 -0.59 -1.15 -12.13
N ARG A 120 -1.12 -1.97 -11.25
CA ARG A 120 -2.40 -1.69 -10.60
C ARG A 120 -2.18 -0.73 -9.44
N VAL A 121 -2.85 0.41 -9.49
CA VAL A 121 -2.71 1.46 -8.47
C VAL A 121 -3.89 1.41 -7.52
N TYR A 122 -3.58 1.34 -6.25
CA TYR A 122 -4.54 1.41 -5.15
C TYR A 122 -4.25 2.65 -4.30
N ILE A 123 -5.28 3.39 -3.96
CA ILE A 123 -5.16 4.55 -3.08
C ILE A 123 -5.43 4.10 -1.65
N ASP A 124 -4.56 4.51 -0.73
CA ASP A 124 -4.80 4.38 0.70
C ASP A 124 -5.58 5.60 1.21
N PRO A 125 -6.86 5.43 1.57
CA PRO A 125 -7.65 6.54 2.09
C PRO A 125 -7.23 6.95 3.52
N TYR A 126 -6.44 6.14 4.21
CA TYR A 126 -5.99 6.35 5.58
C TYR A 126 -4.54 6.81 5.69
N ALA A 127 -3.94 7.28 4.60
CA ALA A 127 -2.52 7.67 4.55
C ALA A 127 -2.15 8.70 5.63
N ALA A 128 -3.03 9.64 5.92
CA ALA A 128 -2.83 10.65 6.97
C ALA A 128 -2.70 10.05 8.38
N ASN A 129 -3.24 8.86 8.63
CA ASN A 129 -3.23 8.20 9.93
C ASN A 129 -1.97 7.36 10.17
N LEU A 130 -1.06 7.29 9.21
CA LEU A 130 0.20 6.57 9.34
C LEU A 130 1.31 7.39 10.02
N ASP A 131 1.01 8.61 10.43
CA ASP A 131 1.94 9.40 11.21
C ASP A 131 2.08 8.84 12.62
N VAL A 132 3.11 8.03 12.79
CA VAL A 132 3.43 7.38 14.08
C VAL A 132 4.12 8.34 15.04
N SER A 133 4.58 9.50 14.56
CA SER A 133 5.43 10.42 15.34
C SER A 133 4.70 11.63 15.89
N GLY A 134 3.40 11.79 15.65
CA GLY A 134 2.64 12.95 16.13
C GLY A 134 3.15 14.31 15.62
N ASN A 135 3.96 14.28 14.59
CA ASN A 135 4.56 15.46 14.03
C ASN A 135 3.62 16.09 13.00
N THR A 136 3.06 17.20 13.34
CA THR A 136 2.27 18.05 12.46
C THR A 136 2.96 18.24 11.12
N GLN A 137 2.19 18.05 10.07
CA GLN A 137 2.56 18.25 8.68
C GLN A 137 3.46 19.46 8.46
N THR A 138 4.75 19.24 8.47
CA THR A 138 5.70 20.22 7.99
C THR A 138 6.08 19.78 6.56
N ASN A 139 5.67 20.58 5.58
CA ASN A 139 5.97 20.41 4.16
C ASN A 139 5.26 19.24 3.43
N GLY A 140 3.93 19.31 3.30
CA GLY A 140 3.19 18.49 2.34
C GLY A 140 2.70 17.11 2.81
N GLY A 141 2.68 16.86 4.12
CA GLY A 141 2.10 15.63 4.68
C GLY A 141 2.97 14.38 4.49
N ASN A 142 2.54 13.29 5.09
CA ASN A 142 3.20 11.98 4.97
C ASN A 142 2.78 11.28 3.67
N GLN A 143 3.23 11.80 2.55
CA GLN A 143 2.97 11.20 1.25
C GLN A 143 3.93 10.03 1.03
N TYR A 144 3.40 8.93 0.52
CA TYR A 144 4.20 7.75 0.27
C TYR A 144 3.65 6.92 -0.89
N TYR A 145 4.49 6.05 -1.41
CA TYR A 145 4.06 4.93 -2.24
C TYR A 145 4.77 3.65 -1.81
N VAL A 146 4.12 2.53 -2.05
CA VAL A 146 4.68 1.19 -1.88
C VAL A 146 4.53 0.46 -3.20
N VAL A 147 5.63 -0.03 -3.73
CA VAL A 147 5.63 -0.93 -4.89
C VAL A 147 5.65 -2.36 -4.38
N GLY A 148 4.76 -3.19 -4.89
CA GLY A 148 4.66 -4.59 -4.51
C GLY A 148 4.64 -5.53 -5.70
N TYR A 149 5.00 -6.77 -5.46
CA TYR A 149 4.92 -7.87 -6.41
C TYR A 149 3.96 -8.95 -5.94
N LYS A 150 3.06 -9.34 -6.83
CA LYS A 150 2.22 -10.53 -6.66
C LYS A 150 2.22 -11.32 -7.96
N GLY A 151 2.63 -12.58 -7.88
CA GLY A 151 2.61 -13.48 -9.01
C GLY A 151 1.23 -14.05 -9.33
N THR A 152 1.15 -14.86 -10.36
CA THR A 152 -0.09 -15.55 -10.78
C THR A 152 -0.47 -16.68 -9.83
N SER A 153 0.52 -17.34 -9.23
CA SER A 153 0.29 -18.40 -8.23
C SER A 153 -0.16 -17.80 -6.89
N PRO A 154 -1.11 -18.44 -6.20
CA PRO A 154 -1.51 -18.04 -4.85
C PRO A 154 -0.35 -18.01 -3.85
N TYR A 155 0.67 -18.83 -4.06
CA TYR A 155 1.85 -18.94 -3.18
C TYR A 155 2.94 -17.93 -3.50
N ASP A 156 2.84 -17.21 -4.62
CA ASP A 156 3.82 -16.24 -5.06
C ASP A 156 3.40 -14.82 -4.66
N ALA A 157 3.42 -14.56 -3.38
CA ALA A 157 3.08 -13.28 -2.77
C ALA A 157 3.99 -13.01 -1.56
N GLY A 158 4.17 -11.75 -1.21
CA GLY A 158 5.00 -11.35 -0.07
C GLY A 158 4.29 -11.47 1.28
N LEU A 159 2.97 -11.36 1.30
CA LEU A 159 2.13 -11.43 2.49
C LEU A 159 0.92 -12.32 2.21
N PHE A 160 0.58 -13.17 3.18
CA PHE A 160 -0.58 -14.05 3.13
C PHE A 160 -1.58 -13.63 4.20
N TYR A 161 -2.79 -13.39 3.79
CA TYR A 161 -3.94 -13.22 4.67
C TYR A 161 -4.69 -14.54 4.78
N CYS A 162 -4.77 -15.09 5.99
CA CYS A 162 -5.34 -16.39 6.27
C CYS A 162 -6.58 -16.23 7.17
N PRO A 163 -7.78 -16.09 6.60
CA PRO A 163 -9.00 -16.04 7.39
C PRO A 163 -9.33 -17.45 7.91
N TYR A 164 -9.29 -17.64 9.21
CA TYR A 164 -9.69 -18.88 9.86
C TYR A 164 -11.22 -18.94 10.08
N VAL A 165 -11.79 -17.84 10.55
CA VAL A 165 -13.24 -17.65 10.70
C VAL A 165 -13.62 -16.41 9.92
N PRO A 166 -14.43 -16.54 8.86
CA PRO A 166 -14.93 -15.37 8.13
C PRO A 166 -15.78 -14.49 9.06
N LEU A 167 -16.03 -13.26 8.63
CA LEU A 167 -16.88 -12.35 9.40
C LEU A 167 -18.29 -12.95 9.52
N GLN A 168 -18.68 -13.30 10.74
CA GLN A 168 -19.97 -13.91 11.07
C GLN A 168 -20.74 -13.01 12.03
N MET A 169 -22.03 -12.84 11.77
CA MET A 169 -22.96 -12.21 12.67
C MET A 169 -23.57 -13.28 13.59
N VAL A 170 -23.48 -13.08 14.87
CA VAL A 170 -24.11 -13.93 15.89
C VAL A 170 -25.21 -13.13 16.56
N ARG A 171 -26.40 -13.71 16.60
CA ARG A 171 -27.57 -13.13 17.26
C ARG A 171 -27.96 -14.00 18.46
N ALA A 172 -28.12 -13.38 19.60
CA ALA A 172 -28.55 -14.04 20.82
C ALA A 172 -29.59 -13.18 21.56
N VAL A 173 -30.40 -13.80 22.35
CA VAL A 173 -31.33 -13.10 23.24
C VAL A 173 -30.72 -13.10 24.65
N GLY A 174 -30.72 -11.97 25.33
CA GLY A 174 -30.20 -11.82 26.67
C GLY A 174 -31.05 -12.57 27.68
N GLU A 175 -30.39 -13.34 28.54
CA GLU A 175 -31.03 -14.24 29.50
C GLU A 175 -31.89 -13.49 30.55
N ASN A 176 -31.41 -12.35 31.02
CA ASN A 176 -32.06 -11.57 32.08
C ASN A 176 -32.93 -10.41 31.59
N SER A 177 -32.69 -9.90 30.38
CA SER A 177 -33.36 -8.70 29.88
C SER A 177 -34.25 -8.96 28.66
N PHE A 178 -34.22 -10.18 28.09
CA PHE A 178 -34.88 -10.54 26.81
C PHE A 178 -34.55 -9.61 25.65
N GLN A 179 -33.49 -8.79 25.79
CA GLN A 179 -33.05 -7.88 24.76
C GLN A 179 -32.22 -8.62 23.71
N PRO A 180 -32.40 -8.33 22.43
CA PRO A 180 -31.58 -8.92 21.36
C PRO A 180 -30.15 -8.40 21.47
N LYS A 181 -29.19 -9.33 21.50
CA LYS A 181 -27.74 -9.04 21.43
C LYS A 181 -27.22 -9.46 20.06
N ILE A 182 -26.53 -8.55 19.37
CA ILE A 182 -25.90 -8.83 18.09
C ILE A 182 -24.39 -8.68 18.27
N GLY A 183 -23.64 -9.71 17.90
CA GLY A 183 -22.19 -9.72 17.93
C GLY A 183 -21.63 -10.06 16.55
N PHE A 184 -20.51 -9.47 16.21
CA PHE A 184 -19.73 -9.84 15.03
C PHE A 184 -18.45 -10.52 15.48
N LYS A 185 -18.09 -11.60 14.79
CA LYS A 185 -16.93 -12.41 15.09
C LYS A 185 -16.14 -12.69 13.83
N THR A 186 -14.85 -12.46 13.89
CA THR A 186 -13.90 -12.87 12.85
C THR A 186 -12.61 -13.36 13.50
N ARG A 187 -11.90 -14.26 12.84
CA ARG A 187 -10.54 -14.68 13.21
C ARG A 187 -9.71 -14.84 11.97
N TYR A 188 -8.61 -14.16 11.91
CA TYR A 188 -7.66 -14.23 10.80
C TYR A 188 -6.23 -14.12 11.33
N GLY A 189 -5.31 -14.55 10.52
CA GLY A 189 -3.88 -14.37 10.74
C GLY A 189 -3.22 -13.78 9.50
N MET A 190 -2.13 -13.08 9.70
CA MET A 190 -1.27 -12.61 8.62
C MET A 190 0.12 -13.21 8.79
N VAL A 191 0.67 -13.73 7.70
CA VAL A 191 1.95 -14.41 7.66
C VAL A 191 2.75 -13.87 6.49
N GLU A 192 4.02 -13.57 6.72
CA GLU A 192 4.95 -13.17 5.68
C GLU A 192 5.48 -14.39 4.93
N ASN A 193 5.84 -14.19 3.65
CA ASN A 193 6.46 -15.26 2.88
C ASN A 193 7.81 -15.65 3.52
N PRO A 194 8.07 -16.95 3.78
CA PRO A 194 9.33 -17.40 4.37
C PRO A 194 10.59 -16.96 3.62
N PHE A 195 10.48 -16.74 2.31
CA PHE A 195 11.59 -16.28 1.46
C PHE A 195 11.66 -14.77 1.29
N SER A 196 10.78 -14.01 1.96
CA SER A 196 10.75 -12.55 1.85
C SER A 196 12.01 -11.87 2.37
N GLN A 197 12.68 -12.49 3.34
CA GLN A 197 13.88 -11.95 4.00
C GLN A 197 15.20 -12.39 3.34
N GLY A 198 15.14 -13.01 2.19
CA GLY A 198 16.31 -13.39 1.39
C GLY A 198 16.83 -14.78 1.66
N THR A 199 18.14 -14.92 1.91
CA THR A 199 18.81 -16.23 2.11
C THR A 199 18.50 -16.85 3.47
N THR A 200 18.08 -16.05 4.43
CA THR A 200 17.64 -16.54 5.74
C THR A 200 16.17 -16.94 5.63
N GLN A 201 15.85 -18.20 5.93
CA GLN A 201 14.48 -18.62 6.03
C GLN A 201 13.78 -17.88 7.15
N GLY A 202 12.87 -16.99 6.79
CA GLY A 202 11.97 -16.37 7.74
C GLY A 202 10.97 -17.39 8.26
N LEU A 203 10.60 -17.30 9.53
CA LEU A 203 9.58 -18.15 10.15
C LEU A 203 8.14 -17.66 9.86
N GLY A 204 7.97 -16.76 8.86
CA GLY A 204 6.69 -16.13 8.55
C GLY A 204 6.32 -15.00 9.51
N THR A 205 7.24 -14.58 10.38
CA THR A 205 7.04 -13.45 11.29
C THR A 205 7.07 -12.14 10.52
N LEU A 206 6.15 -11.22 10.90
CA LEU A 206 6.08 -9.88 10.34
C LEU A 206 7.22 -9.03 10.88
N THR A 207 8.32 -8.97 10.14
CA THR A 207 9.50 -8.18 10.51
C THR A 207 9.47 -6.83 9.80
N GLU A 208 9.69 -5.75 10.53
CA GLU A 208 9.70 -4.41 9.96
C GLU A 208 10.87 -4.24 8.97
N ASN A 209 10.59 -3.59 7.84
CA ASN A 209 11.56 -3.27 6.77
C ASN A 209 12.31 -4.46 6.17
N ALA A 210 11.80 -5.67 6.28
CA ALA A 210 12.49 -6.88 5.86
C ALA A 210 11.93 -7.53 4.60
N ASN A 211 10.70 -7.20 4.21
CA ASN A 211 10.02 -7.85 3.10
C ASN A 211 10.50 -7.34 1.75
N ARG A 212 11.21 -8.17 0.99
CA ARG A 212 11.75 -7.86 -0.33
C ARG A 212 10.72 -7.80 -1.46
N TYR A 213 9.52 -8.31 -1.22
CA TYR A 213 8.42 -8.24 -2.19
C TYR A 213 7.76 -6.87 -2.25
N TYR A 214 8.00 -6.04 -1.23
CA TYR A 214 7.45 -4.70 -1.12
C TYR A 214 8.56 -3.68 -0.89
N ARG A 215 8.44 -2.52 -1.53
CA ARG A 215 9.34 -1.38 -1.33
C ARG A 215 8.54 -0.13 -1.08
N ARG A 216 8.80 0.52 0.05
CA ARG A 216 8.17 1.79 0.39
C ARG A 216 9.12 2.95 0.18
N VAL A 217 8.56 4.06 -0.26
CA VAL A 217 9.26 5.33 -0.41
C VAL A 217 8.37 6.45 0.10
N ALA A 218 8.93 7.32 0.91
CA ALA A 218 8.27 8.57 1.28
C ALA A 218 8.48 9.61 0.17
N VAL A 219 7.46 10.39 -0.14
CA VAL A 219 7.51 11.44 -1.15
C VAL A 219 7.41 12.80 -0.44
N LYS A 220 8.33 13.72 -0.76
CA LYS A 220 8.34 15.07 -0.21
C LYS A 220 8.27 16.10 -1.32
N ASN A 221 7.77 17.30 -0.97
CA ASN A 221 7.68 18.45 -1.86
C ASN A 221 6.86 18.14 -3.12
N LEU A 222 5.69 17.51 -2.93
CA LEU A 222 4.72 17.31 -3.99
C LEU A 222 4.15 18.65 -4.51
N MET A 223 4.04 19.63 -3.64
CA MET A 223 3.76 21.04 -3.93
C MET A 223 4.39 21.91 -2.90
#